data_0818c943410b8037dad5ea5145b493e9
#
_entry.id   0818c943410b8037dad5ea5145b493e9
#
_cell.length_a   1.000
_cell.length_b   1.000
_cell.length_c   1.000
_cell.angle_alpha   90.00
_cell.angle_beta   90.00
_cell.angle_gamma   90.00
#
_symmetry.space_group_name_H-M   'P 1'
#
loop_
_entity.id
_entity.type
_entity.pdbx_description
1 polymer ?
#
loop_
_entity_poly.entity_id
_entity_poly.type
_entity_poly.pdbx_seq_one_letter_code
_entity_poly.pdbx_strand_id
1 'polypeptide(L)'
;MKTSYLIFALSSLFLLSCEKEITIDYHEADKRYVVEGSISNLGTSVRISRTNAMEDNSTRSDINNATVVITGDDGTNETIPFKNNGYYISSLKGKPGVTYHLDVKVNGEHFTSSSTMYRMPTVNSFRIVRKKMISVDYIFGDIRLQDIPNENNWYFVHIYRNKIGYRWAILKDDTNPNKELQQLFGFFQEDSYNEDVLQEGEPLRVVVRTIDLRAYDYLYSMEQMDETGTNPLDNFSGGCLGYFSAHSEYAFEYIYHKAEIEDEE
;
A
#
# COMPACT_ATOMS: atom_id res chain seq x y z
N MET A 1 -55.73 -43.60 -3.30
CA MET A 1 -54.51 -43.76 -2.46
C MET A 1 -53.28 -44.22 -3.25
N LYS A 2 -53.33 -45.13 -4.20
CA LYS A 2 -52.15 -45.63 -4.94
C LYS A 2 -51.46 -44.61 -5.84
N THR A 3 -52.19 -43.67 -6.43
CA THR A 3 -51.66 -42.59 -7.29
C THR A 3 -50.90 -41.52 -6.53
N SER A 4 -51.23 -41.25 -5.26
CA SER A 4 -50.57 -40.26 -4.42
C SER A 4 -49.14 -40.68 -4.00
N TYR A 5 -48.91 -41.96 -3.79
CA TYR A 5 -47.58 -42.49 -3.49
C TYR A 5 -46.65 -42.53 -4.70
N LEU A 6 -47.23 -42.66 -5.92
CA LEU A 6 -46.46 -42.67 -7.15
C LEU A 6 -45.91 -41.26 -7.45
N ILE A 7 -46.68 -40.22 -7.19
CA ILE A 7 -46.26 -38.79 -7.36
C ILE A 7 -45.18 -38.43 -6.34
N PHE A 8 -45.30 -38.93 -5.08
CA PHE A 8 -44.29 -38.68 -4.05
C PHE A 8 -42.96 -39.38 -4.32
N ALA A 9 -43.02 -40.63 -4.86
CA ALA A 9 -41.83 -41.37 -5.24
C ALA A 9 -41.13 -40.76 -6.48
N LEU A 10 -41.88 -40.16 -7.42
CA LEU A 10 -41.32 -39.50 -8.59
C LEU A 10 -40.68 -38.16 -8.23
N SER A 11 -41.22 -37.43 -7.21
CA SER A 11 -40.67 -36.18 -6.73
C SER A 11 -39.36 -36.34 -5.97
N SER A 12 -39.10 -37.47 -5.33
CA SER A 12 -37.86 -37.75 -4.59
C SER A 12 -36.67 -38.08 -5.47
N LEU A 13 -36.87 -38.40 -6.76
CA LEU A 13 -35.79 -38.67 -7.69
C LEU A 13 -35.10 -37.40 -8.23
N PHE A 14 -35.74 -36.22 -8.08
CA PHE A 14 -35.13 -34.94 -8.53
C PHE A 14 -34.20 -34.30 -7.51
N LEU A 15 -34.02 -34.88 -6.32
CA LEU A 15 -33.13 -34.36 -5.27
C LEU A 15 -31.72 -34.96 -5.31
N LEU A 16 -31.38 -35.78 -6.28
CA LEU A 16 -30.02 -36.24 -6.54
C LEU A 16 -29.32 -35.18 -7.43
N SER A 17 -29.14 -33.97 -6.87
CA SER A 17 -28.19 -33.01 -7.41
C SER A 17 -26.78 -33.53 -7.14
N CYS A 18 -26.12 -34.05 -8.16
CA CYS A 18 -24.69 -34.26 -8.11
C CYS A 18 -24.01 -32.92 -7.95
N GLU A 19 -23.56 -32.59 -6.77
CA GLU A 19 -22.51 -31.55 -6.62
C GLU A 19 -21.25 -32.09 -7.30
N LYS A 20 -20.98 -31.58 -8.47
CA LYS A 20 -19.70 -31.81 -9.14
C LYS A 20 -18.69 -30.88 -8.43
N GLU A 21 -17.85 -31.42 -7.57
CA GLU A 21 -16.67 -30.70 -7.10
C GLU A 21 -15.86 -30.27 -8.33
N ILE A 22 -15.88 -28.98 -8.59
CA ILE A 22 -15.02 -28.38 -9.59
C ILE A 22 -13.66 -28.22 -8.90
N THR A 23 -12.78 -29.19 -9.11
CA THR A 23 -11.37 -29.05 -8.77
C THR A 23 -10.79 -28.02 -9.75
N ILE A 24 -10.68 -26.79 -9.34
CA ILE A 24 -9.95 -25.77 -10.11
C ILE A 24 -8.48 -26.10 -9.93
N ASP A 25 -7.83 -26.58 -10.99
CA ASP A 25 -6.38 -26.75 -11.01
C ASP A 25 -5.76 -25.37 -11.10
N TYR A 26 -5.48 -24.77 -9.94
CA TYR A 26 -4.66 -23.58 -9.86
C TYR A 26 -3.24 -24.01 -10.20
N HIS A 27 -2.78 -23.75 -11.42
CA HIS A 27 -1.39 -23.91 -11.78
C HIS A 27 -0.57 -23.12 -10.77
N GLU A 28 0.06 -23.83 -9.83
CA GLU A 28 0.91 -23.19 -8.82
C GLU A 28 2.06 -22.46 -9.52
N ALA A 29 2.03 -21.14 -9.48
CA ALA A 29 3.16 -20.35 -9.94
C ALA A 29 4.35 -20.56 -9.00
N ASP A 30 5.56 -20.63 -9.57
CA ASP A 30 6.80 -20.73 -8.80
C ASP A 30 6.86 -19.63 -7.73
N LYS A 31 7.25 -20.01 -6.51
CA LYS A 31 7.39 -19.05 -5.40
C LYS A 31 8.48 -18.04 -5.72
N ARG A 32 8.10 -16.77 -5.86
CA ARG A 32 9.01 -15.66 -6.15
C ARG A 32 9.45 -14.96 -4.86
N TYR A 33 10.65 -14.39 -4.87
CA TYR A 33 11.05 -13.46 -3.81
C TYR A 33 10.26 -12.17 -3.89
N VAL A 34 9.98 -11.59 -2.72
CA VAL A 34 9.35 -10.27 -2.55
C VAL A 34 10.31 -9.42 -1.71
N VAL A 35 10.72 -8.28 -2.23
CA VAL A 35 11.59 -7.33 -1.55
C VAL A 35 10.85 -6.01 -1.38
N GLU A 36 10.60 -5.62 -0.12
CA GLU A 36 9.95 -4.38 0.27
C GLU A 36 11.00 -3.52 0.99
N GLY A 37 11.61 -2.57 0.30
CA GLY A 37 12.73 -1.79 0.80
C GLY A 37 12.43 -0.31 0.91
N SER A 38 12.94 0.33 1.97
CA SER A 38 12.89 1.78 2.12
C SER A 38 14.12 2.33 2.82
N ILE A 39 14.55 3.52 2.40
CA ILE A 39 15.42 4.41 3.15
C ILE A 39 14.74 5.77 3.26
N SER A 40 14.63 6.30 4.47
CA SER A 40 13.97 7.58 4.73
C SER A 40 14.79 8.46 5.68
N ASN A 41 14.31 9.68 5.93
CA ASN A 41 14.85 10.55 6.99
C ASN A 41 14.68 9.98 8.41
N LEU A 42 13.93 8.89 8.57
CA LEU A 42 13.71 8.24 9.87
C LEU A 42 14.60 7.00 10.09
N GLY A 43 15.01 6.34 9.00
CA GLY A 43 15.82 5.13 9.04
C GLY A 43 15.64 4.28 7.79
N THR A 44 16.19 3.06 7.84
CA THR A 44 16.20 2.10 6.74
C THR A 44 15.53 0.81 7.17
N SER A 45 14.64 0.27 6.33
CA SER A 45 13.98 -1.01 6.53
C SER A 45 13.85 -1.76 5.20
N VAL A 46 14.28 -3.01 5.19
CA VAL A 46 14.08 -3.91 4.06
C VAL A 46 13.45 -5.19 4.58
N ARG A 47 12.35 -5.62 4.00
CA ARG A 47 11.72 -6.90 4.27
C ARG A 47 11.89 -7.82 3.09
N ILE A 48 12.26 -9.06 3.34
CA ILE A 48 12.42 -10.09 2.31
C ILE A 48 11.56 -11.29 2.69
N SER A 49 10.71 -11.71 1.74
CA SER A 49 9.83 -12.87 1.88
C SER A 49 9.69 -13.62 0.56
N ARG A 50 8.87 -14.66 0.51
CA ARG A 50 8.42 -15.30 -0.73
C ARG A 50 6.90 -15.24 -0.86
N THR A 51 6.42 -15.29 -2.09
CA THR A 51 4.98 -15.47 -2.36
C THR A 51 4.51 -16.81 -1.81
N ASN A 52 3.26 -16.85 -1.32
CA ASN A 52 2.57 -18.09 -0.95
C ASN A 52 1.68 -18.56 -2.11
N ALA A 53 1.42 -19.86 -2.21
CA ALA A 53 0.35 -20.37 -3.06
C ALA A 53 -1.02 -19.82 -2.57
N MET A 54 -2.01 -19.70 -3.47
CA MET A 54 -3.33 -19.16 -3.12
C MET A 54 -4.05 -19.98 -2.04
N GLU A 55 -3.79 -21.29 -1.98
CA GLU A 55 -4.35 -22.21 -0.98
C GLU A 55 -3.52 -22.29 0.32
N ASP A 56 -2.32 -21.69 0.33
CA ASP A 56 -1.41 -21.74 1.47
C ASP A 56 -1.75 -20.62 2.47
N ASN A 57 -2.61 -20.92 3.43
CA ASN A 57 -2.95 -20.05 4.55
C ASN A 57 -1.83 -19.90 5.58
N SER A 58 -0.63 -20.45 5.31
CA SER A 58 0.52 -20.29 6.18
C SER A 58 0.99 -18.85 6.21
N THR A 59 1.68 -18.48 7.28
CA THR A 59 2.35 -17.18 7.39
C THR A 59 3.37 -17.02 6.27
N ARG A 60 3.52 -15.79 5.75
CA ARG A 60 4.52 -15.45 4.71
C ARG A 60 5.87 -16.08 5.03
N SER A 61 6.50 -16.70 4.02
CA SER A 61 7.83 -17.31 4.14
C SER A 61 8.90 -16.22 4.27
N ASP A 62 9.25 -15.86 5.49
CA ASP A 62 10.26 -14.84 5.78
C ASP A 62 11.67 -15.34 5.46
N ILE A 63 12.49 -14.49 4.85
CA ILE A 63 13.87 -14.78 4.45
C ILE A 63 14.84 -14.09 5.40
N ASN A 64 15.63 -14.88 6.12
CA ASN A 64 16.48 -14.42 7.22
C ASN A 64 17.98 -14.47 6.90
N ASN A 65 18.39 -15.00 5.74
CA ASN A 65 19.76 -15.27 5.36
C ASN A 65 20.25 -14.48 4.14
N ALA A 66 19.60 -13.35 3.83
CA ALA A 66 20.04 -12.48 2.76
C ALA A 66 21.18 -11.55 3.20
N THR A 67 22.00 -11.15 2.24
CA THR A 67 22.89 -10.00 2.37
C THR A 67 22.20 -8.79 1.75
N VAL A 68 22.01 -7.75 2.54
CA VAL A 68 21.31 -6.52 2.13
C VAL A 68 22.29 -5.36 2.26
N VAL A 69 22.55 -4.66 1.16
CA VAL A 69 23.47 -3.52 1.12
C VAL A 69 22.76 -2.31 0.51
N ILE A 70 22.93 -1.15 1.13
CA ILE A 70 22.53 0.14 0.57
C ILE A 70 23.77 0.97 0.30
N THR A 71 23.85 1.49 -0.91
CA THR A 71 24.85 2.50 -1.29
C THR A 71 24.14 3.76 -1.76
N GLY A 72 24.84 4.90 -1.68
CA GLY A 72 24.33 6.20 -2.14
C GLY A 72 25.39 6.95 -2.93
N ASP A 73 24.95 7.81 -3.86
CA ASP A 73 25.83 8.66 -4.66
C ASP A 73 26.63 9.67 -3.81
N ASP A 74 26.23 9.87 -2.55
CA ASP A 74 26.95 10.68 -1.56
C ASP A 74 28.09 9.93 -0.85
N GLY A 75 28.38 8.69 -1.26
CA GLY A 75 29.37 7.82 -0.65
C GLY A 75 28.84 6.94 0.48
N THR A 76 27.54 6.98 0.76
CA THR A 76 26.89 6.04 1.69
C THR A 76 27.15 4.60 1.25
N ASN A 77 27.56 3.73 2.20
CA ASN A 77 27.72 2.31 1.97
C ASN A 77 27.52 1.57 3.28
N GLU A 78 26.41 0.84 3.43
CA GLU A 78 26.09 0.10 4.65
C GLU A 78 25.46 -1.25 4.33
N THR A 79 25.92 -2.28 5.03
CA THR A 79 25.24 -3.58 5.08
C THR A 79 24.17 -3.52 6.18
N ILE A 80 22.92 -3.69 5.76
CA ILE A 80 21.77 -3.59 6.66
C ILE A 80 21.63 -4.88 7.47
N PRO A 81 21.72 -4.84 8.80
CA PRO A 81 21.69 -6.04 9.62
C PRO A 81 20.29 -6.68 9.66
N PHE A 82 20.26 -8.00 9.65
CA PHE A 82 19.05 -8.77 9.93
C PHE A 82 18.56 -8.51 11.34
N LYS A 83 17.25 -8.35 11.52
CA LYS A 83 16.62 -8.17 12.83
C LYS A 83 15.75 -9.37 13.21
N ASN A 84 14.65 -9.62 12.52
CA ASN A 84 13.73 -10.76 12.72
C ASN A 84 12.70 -10.80 11.60
N ASN A 85 12.01 -11.92 11.42
CA ASN A 85 10.82 -12.07 10.55
C ASN A 85 11.03 -11.48 9.15
N GLY A 86 12.17 -11.77 8.50
CA GLY A 86 12.51 -11.24 7.19
C GLY A 86 12.89 -9.77 7.16
N TYR A 87 12.91 -9.07 8.29
CA TYR A 87 13.29 -7.66 8.37
C TYR A 87 14.78 -7.46 8.58
N TYR A 88 15.34 -6.55 7.79
CA TYR A 88 16.68 -5.98 7.89
C TYR A 88 16.49 -4.50 8.19
N ILE A 89 17.04 -4.02 9.31
CA ILE A 89 16.75 -2.67 9.82
C ILE A 89 18.04 -1.99 10.27
N SER A 90 18.18 -0.73 9.87
CA SER A 90 19.28 0.14 10.31
C SER A 90 18.75 1.54 10.69
N SER A 91 19.54 2.24 11.49
CA SER A 91 19.35 3.67 11.78
C SER A 91 19.87 4.58 10.65
N LEU A 92 20.42 4.01 9.57
CA LEU A 92 20.87 4.77 8.39
C LEU A 92 19.72 5.61 7.84
N LYS A 93 19.94 6.93 7.79
CA LYS A 93 18.96 7.90 7.30
C LYS A 93 19.36 8.40 5.91
N GLY A 94 18.38 8.44 5.02
CA GLY A 94 18.53 9.07 3.73
C GLY A 94 18.56 10.61 3.80
N LYS A 95 19.08 11.21 2.73
CA LYS A 95 19.16 12.66 2.55
C LYS A 95 18.52 13.06 1.22
N PRO A 96 17.71 14.11 1.17
CA PRO A 96 17.20 14.65 -0.10
C PRO A 96 18.30 14.97 -1.10
N GLY A 97 18.06 14.67 -2.37
CA GLY A 97 19.00 14.87 -3.47
C GLY A 97 19.94 13.70 -3.72
N VAL A 98 19.92 12.65 -2.89
CA VAL A 98 20.78 11.48 -3.04
C VAL A 98 20.01 10.35 -3.71
N THR A 99 20.62 9.68 -4.68
CA THR A 99 20.14 8.41 -5.24
C THR A 99 20.73 7.27 -4.45
N TYR A 100 19.86 6.41 -3.92
CA TYR A 100 20.25 5.20 -3.19
C TYR A 100 20.02 3.98 -4.06
N HIS A 101 20.92 3.00 -3.87
CA HIS A 101 20.90 1.71 -4.58
C HIS A 101 20.78 0.61 -3.52
N LEU A 102 19.77 -0.24 -3.67
CA LEU A 102 19.59 -1.43 -2.85
C LEU A 102 20.09 -2.64 -3.60
N ASP A 103 20.97 -3.41 -2.98
CA ASP A 103 21.53 -4.69 -3.45
C ASP A 103 21.15 -5.79 -2.47
N VAL A 104 20.44 -6.81 -2.95
CA VAL A 104 20.00 -7.97 -2.16
C VAL A 104 20.52 -9.24 -2.78
N LYS A 105 21.28 -10.03 -2.01
CA LYS A 105 21.79 -11.35 -2.42
C LYS A 105 21.26 -12.42 -1.47
N VAL A 106 20.64 -13.45 -2.03
CA VAL A 106 20.09 -14.57 -1.26
C VAL A 106 20.07 -15.85 -2.07
N ASN A 107 20.66 -16.94 -1.53
CA ASN A 107 20.63 -18.28 -2.14
C ASN A 107 21.06 -18.31 -3.62
N GLY A 108 22.03 -17.49 -4.01
CA GLY A 108 22.50 -17.38 -5.40
C GLY A 108 21.71 -16.42 -6.28
N GLU A 109 20.57 -15.92 -5.85
CA GLU A 109 19.79 -14.88 -6.53
C GLU A 109 20.32 -13.49 -6.18
N HIS A 110 20.16 -12.54 -7.10
CA HIS A 110 20.65 -11.17 -6.97
C HIS A 110 19.60 -10.18 -7.47
N PHE A 111 19.16 -9.28 -6.60
CA PHE A 111 18.13 -8.27 -6.87
C PHE A 111 18.69 -6.88 -6.62
N THR A 112 18.45 -5.96 -7.54
CA THR A 112 18.89 -4.56 -7.41
C THR A 112 17.79 -3.60 -7.76
N SER A 113 17.73 -2.48 -7.05
CA SER A 113 16.87 -1.35 -7.35
C SER A 113 17.54 -0.05 -6.99
N SER A 114 17.06 1.06 -7.54
CA SER A 114 17.54 2.40 -7.20
C SER A 114 16.37 3.35 -7.04
N SER A 115 16.51 4.31 -6.13
CA SER A 115 15.51 5.33 -5.86
C SER A 115 16.18 6.62 -5.42
N THR A 116 15.67 7.77 -5.88
CA THR A 116 16.16 9.09 -5.51
C THR A 116 15.28 9.70 -4.44
N MET A 117 15.88 10.13 -3.34
CA MET A 117 15.18 10.80 -2.26
C MET A 117 14.93 12.27 -2.60
N TYR A 118 13.67 12.66 -2.67
CA TYR A 118 13.27 14.06 -2.85
C TYR A 118 12.98 14.74 -1.52
N ARG A 119 12.99 16.09 -1.49
CA ARG A 119 12.66 16.86 -0.30
C ARG A 119 11.16 16.83 -0.01
N MET A 120 10.79 17.09 1.24
CA MET A 120 9.42 17.07 1.72
C MET A 120 8.66 18.32 1.23
N PRO A 121 7.39 18.21 0.79
CA PRO A 121 6.51 19.34 0.58
C PRO A 121 6.07 19.93 1.92
N THR A 122 5.44 21.10 1.90
CA THR A 122 4.73 21.62 3.07
C THR A 122 3.35 20.99 3.13
N VAL A 123 2.99 20.39 4.27
CA VAL A 123 1.63 19.98 4.55
C VAL A 123 0.87 21.21 5.07
N ASN A 124 -0.03 21.75 4.25
CA ASN A 124 -0.78 22.95 4.59
C ASN A 124 -1.89 22.65 5.60
N SER A 125 -2.64 21.58 5.38
CA SER A 125 -3.72 21.17 6.28
C SER A 125 -4.10 19.70 6.10
N PHE A 126 -4.67 19.14 7.16
CA PHE A 126 -5.49 17.95 7.12
C PHE A 126 -6.72 18.21 8.01
N ARG A 127 -7.91 17.98 7.46
CA ARG A 127 -9.17 18.20 8.17
C ARG A 127 -10.21 17.19 7.72
N ILE A 128 -11.24 17.02 8.50
CA ILE A 128 -12.41 16.21 8.11
C ILE A 128 -13.47 17.15 7.57
N VAL A 129 -13.93 16.88 6.35
CA VAL A 129 -14.92 17.70 5.65
C VAL A 129 -16.14 16.87 5.29
N ARG A 130 -17.30 17.53 5.28
CA ARG A 130 -18.54 16.98 4.74
C ARG A 130 -18.79 17.60 3.37
N LYS A 131 -18.97 16.76 2.35
CA LYS A 131 -19.34 17.19 1.01
C LYS A 131 -20.64 16.57 0.58
N LYS A 132 -21.52 17.39 0.02
CA LYS A 132 -22.76 16.92 -0.58
C LYS A 132 -22.51 16.48 -2.01
N MET A 133 -22.74 15.20 -2.29
CA MET A 133 -22.66 14.65 -3.65
C MET A 133 -24.07 14.23 -4.09
N ILE A 134 -24.61 14.92 -5.08
CA ILE A 134 -26.00 14.77 -5.58
C ILE A 134 -27.01 15.09 -4.46
N SER A 135 -27.38 14.13 -3.63
CA SER A 135 -28.34 14.27 -2.53
C SER A 135 -27.91 13.65 -1.22
N VAL A 136 -26.67 13.13 -1.17
CA VAL A 136 -26.11 12.44 -0.01
C VAL A 136 -24.87 13.17 0.48
N ASP A 137 -24.77 13.32 1.79
CA ASP A 137 -23.59 13.88 2.44
C ASP A 137 -22.54 12.78 2.65
N TYR A 138 -21.28 13.05 2.27
CA TYR A 138 -20.16 12.16 2.46
C TYR A 138 -19.10 12.83 3.33
N ILE A 139 -18.39 12.03 4.12
CA ILE A 139 -17.31 12.50 4.99
C ILE A 139 -15.96 12.12 4.35
N PHE A 140 -15.07 13.11 4.28
CA PHE A 140 -13.73 12.93 3.70
C PHE A 140 -12.67 13.49 4.63
N GLY A 141 -11.49 12.82 4.65
CA GLY A 141 -10.25 13.44 5.07
C GLY A 141 -9.69 14.25 3.89
N ASP A 142 -9.59 15.56 4.06
CA ASP A 142 -9.04 16.49 3.08
C ASP A 142 -7.61 16.85 3.47
N ILE A 143 -6.62 16.35 2.72
CA ILE A 143 -5.23 16.75 2.87
C ILE A 143 -4.84 17.72 1.77
N ARG A 144 -4.10 18.76 2.15
CA ARG A 144 -3.56 19.78 1.23
C ARG A 144 -2.06 19.91 1.38
N LEU A 145 -1.36 19.77 0.25
CA LEU A 145 0.08 19.83 0.16
C LEU A 145 0.47 21.02 -0.71
N GLN A 146 1.41 21.85 -0.23
CA GLN A 146 2.04 22.86 -1.08
C GLN A 146 3.10 22.18 -1.92
N ASP A 147 2.91 22.19 -3.22
CA ASP A 147 3.88 21.64 -4.15
C ASP A 147 5.23 22.38 -4.12
N ILE A 148 6.29 21.66 -4.50
CA ILE A 148 7.65 22.19 -4.55
C ILE A 148 7.89 22.84 -5.91
N PRO A 149 8.10 24.17 -5.96
CA PRO A 149 8.22 24.89 -7.24
C PRO A 149 9.37 24.40 -8.12
N ASN A 150 9.10 24.29 -9.43
CA ASN A 150 10.07 23.94 -10.48
C ASN A 150 10.72 22.55 -10.36
N GLU A 151 10.07 21.63 -9.68
CA GLU A 151 10.45 20.22 -9.59
C GLU A 151 9.26 19.36 -10.00
N ASN A 152 9.51 18.19 -10.59
CA ASN A 152 8.48 17.17 -10.75
C ASN A 152 8.48 16.31 -9.49
N ASN A 153 7.37 16.26 -8.79
CA ASN A 153 7.26 15.56 -7.53
C ASN A 153 6.12 14.53 -7.54
N TRP A 154 6.34 13.46 -6.81
CA TRP A 154 5.37 12.39 -6.59
C TRP A 154 5.20 12.18 -5.10
N TYR A 155 3.96 12.02 -4.67
CA TYR A 155 3.63 11.90 -3.27
C TYR A 155 2.84 10.63 -3.01
N PHE A 156 3.10 10.01 -1.86
CA PHE A 156 2.34 8.89 -1.34
C PHE A 156 1.79 9.27 0.03
N VAL A 157 0.48 9.38 0.13
CA VAL A 157 -0.22 9.70 1.38
C VAL A 157 -0.90 8.45 1.89
N HIS A 158 -0.71 8.15 3.17
CA HIS A 158 -1.29 6.99 3.81
C HIS A 158 -1.93 7.37 5.15
N ILE A 159 -3.18 7.01 5.33
CA ILE A 159 -3.92 7.18 6.58
C ILE A 159 -3.97 5.82 7.30
N TYR A 160 -3.60 5.82 8.56
CA TYR A 160 -3.68 4.67 9.46
C TYR A 160 -4.74 4.93 10.52
N ARG A 161 -5.55 3.91 10.80
CA ARG A 161 -6.47 3.83 11.94
C ARG A 161 -6.00 2.70 12.86
N ASN A 162 -5.92 2.95 14.14
CA ASN A 162 -5.47 1.93 15.12
C ASN A 162 -4.16 1.22 14.72
N LYS A 163 -3.22 1.95 14.11
CA LYS A 163 -1.92 1.47 13.57
C LYS A 163 -2.04 0.52 12.36
N ILE A 164 -3.23 0.33 11.81
CA ILE A 164 -3.47 -0.47 10.60
C ILE A 164 -3.67 0.50 9.42
N GLY A 165 -3.05 0.20 8.27
CA GLY A 165 -3.26 0.96 7.03
C GLY A 165 -4.73 0.95 6.64
N TYR A 166 -5.30 2.14 6.39
CA TYR A 166 -6.72 2.28 6.14
C TYR A 166 -7.02 2.80 4.73
N ARG A 167 -6.48 3.96 4.39
CA ARG A 167 -6.62 4.58 3.06
C ARG A 167 -5.28 5.10 2.61
N TRP A 168 -5.01 4.99 1.33
CA TRP A 168 -3.83 5.57 0.72
C TRP A 168 -4.14 6.15 -0.66
N ALA A 169 -3.32 7.06 -1.10
CA ALA A 169 -3.36 7.64 -2.44
C ALA A 169 -1.96 8.05 -2.89
N ILE A 170 -1.79 8.06 -4.20
CA ILE A 170 -0.61 8.63 -4.84
C ILE A 170 -1.01 9.89 -5.60
N LEU A 171 -0.16 10.89 -5.57
CA LEU A 171 -0.36 12.15 -6.27
C LEU A 171 0.87 12.45 -7.10
N LYS A 172 0.68 13.18 -8.19
CA LYS A 172 1.77 13.74 -8.99
C LYS A 172 1.48 15.19 -9.33
N ASP A 173 2.56 15.95 -9.45
CA ASP A 173 2.54 17.34 -9.89
C ASP A 173 2.75 17.39 -11.40
N ASP A 174 1.67 17.27 -12.18
CA ASP A 174 1.78 17.33 -13.65
C ASP A 174 0.90 18.40 -14.32
N THR A 175 -0.15 18.88 -13.66
CA THR A 175 -1.16 19.74 -14.29
C THR A 175 -1.14 21.18 -13.80
N ASN A 176 -0.61 21.45 -12.62
CA ASN A 176 -0.61 22.76 -12.00
C ASN A 176 0.66 22.99 -11.16
N PRO A 177 1.83 23.10 -11.81
CA PRO A 177 3.08 23.29 -11.07
C PRO A 177 2.98 24.52 -10.16
N ASN A 178 3.53 24.42 -8.96
CA ASN A 178 3.56 25.44 -7.92
C ASN A 178 2.20 25.74 -7.26
N LYS A 179 1.22 24.85 -7.38
CA LYS A 179 -0.09 24.98 -6.72
C LYS A 179 -0.24 24.03 -5.54
N GLU A 180 -1.29 24.28 -4.78
CA GLU A 180 -1.73 23.35 -3.75
C GLU A 180 -2.34 22.11 -4.39
N LEU A 181 -1.85 20.94 -3.95
CA LEU A 181 -2.43 19.65 -4.29
C LEU A 181 -3.44 19.27 -3.21
N GLN A 182 -4.59 18.76 -3.62
CA GLN A 182 -5.63 18.28 -2.72
C GLN A 182 -5.90 16.80 -2.96
N GLN A 183 -6.03 16.03 -1.87
CA GLN A 183 -6.48 14.65 -1.90
C GLN A 183 -7.59 14.43 -0.90
N LEU A 184 -8.69 13.82 -1.36
CA LEU A 184 -9.81 13.43 -0.52
C LEU A 184 -9.78 11.92 -0.25
N PHE A 185 -9.97 11.53 1.02
CA PHE A 185 -10.08 10.15 1.45
C PHE A 185 -11.47 9.90 2.04
N GLY A 186 -12.26 9.05 1.38
CA GLY A 186 -13.62 8.74 1.84
C GLY A 186 -13.63 7.94 3.14
N PHE A 187 -14.50 8.35 4.07
CA PHE A 187 -14.85 7.61 5.28
C PHE A 187 -16.31 7.16 5.24
N PHE A 188 -16.62 6.03 5.89
CA PHE A 188 -18.00 5.58 6.01
C PHE A 188 -18.79 6.44 6.98
N GLN A 189 -20.09 6.59 6.70
CA GLN A 189 -21.03 7.33 7.53
C GLN A 189 -21.79 6.43 8.52
N GLU A 190 -22.39 7.03 9.54
CA GLU A 190 -23.14 6.35 10.62
C GLU A 190 -24.29 5.45 10.13
N ASP A 191 -24.88 5.74 8.95
CA ASP A 191 -26.02 4.99 8.39
C ASP A 191 -25.59 3.72 7.62
N SER A 192 -24.29 3.50 7.44
CA SER A 192 -23.80 2.25 6.88
C SER A 192 -23.75 1.20 7.98
N TYR A 193 -24.26 -0.01 7.72
CA TYR A 193 -24.10 -1.19 8.59
C TYR A 193 -22.62 -1.61 8.76
N ASN A 194 -21.71 -0.64 8.78
CA ASN A 194 -20.30 -0.83 8.68
C ASN A 194 -19.61 -0.39 9.98
N GLU A 195 -18.84 -1.28 10.57
CA GLU A 195 -18.03 -1.03 11.77
C GLU A 195 -16.92 0.01 11.55
N ASP A 196 -16.71 0.46 10.28
CA ASP A 196 -15.65 1.37 9.88
C ASP A 196 -15.93 2.87 10.04
N VAL A 197 -17.02 3.24 10.74
CA VAL A 197 -17.36 4.63 11.05
C VAL A 197 -16.32 5.22 12.01
N LEU A 198 -15.89 6.48 11.74
CA LEU A 198 -14.99 7.20 12.65
C LEU A 198 -15.67 7.44 14.01
N GLN A 199 -14.94 7.14 15.07
CA GLN A 199 -15.41 7.31 16.45
C GLN A 199 -14.89 8.61 17.06
N GLU A 200 -15.71 9.27 17.88
CA GLU A 200 -15.29 10.48 18.60
C GLU A 200 -14.01 10.24 19.41
N GLY A 201 -13.02 11.11 19.23
CA GLY A 201 -11.69 10.98 19.86
C GLY A 201 -10.75 9.97 19.19
N GLU A 202 -11.13 9.39 18.05
CA GLU A 202 -10.28 8.41 17.35
C GLU A 202 -9.04 9.06 16.75
N PRO A 203 -7.83 8.53 17.01
CA PRO A 203 -6.61 9.03 16.39
C PRO A 203 -6.43 8.47 14.97
N LEU A 204 -6.23 9.37 14.02
CA LEU A 204 -5.80 9.08 12.67
C LEU A 204 -4.32 9.46 12.53
N ARG A 205 -3.46 8.52 12.17
CA ARG A 205 -2.09 8.83 11.80
C ARG A 205 -2.02 9.06 10.29
N VAL A 206 -1.64 10.25 9.89
CA VAL A 206 -1.45 10.64 8.49
C VAL A 206 0.04 10.66 8.19
N VAL A 207 0.44 9.96 7.15
CA VAL A 207 1.83 9.86 6.70
C VAL A 207 1.92 10.37 5.27
N VAL A 208 2.77 11.34 5.04
CA VAL A 208 3.08 11.91 3.72
C VAL A 208 4.51 11.55 3.36
N ARG A 209 4.71 11.01 2.17
CA ARG A 209 6.03 10.70 1.62
C ARG A 209 6.21 11.37 0.27
N THR A 210 7.37 11.94 0.05
CA THR A 210 7.79 12.34 -1.31
C THR A 210 8.59 11.20 -1.89
N ILE A 211 8.06 10.53 -2.89
CA ILE A 211 8.63 9.35 -3.54
C ILE A 211 9.21 9.71 -4.91
N ASP A 212 9.98 8.82 -5.52
CA ASP A 212 10.43 8.99 -6.90
C ASP A 212 9.43 8.39 -7.92
N LEU A 213 9.67 8.66 -9.21
CA LEU A 213 8.82 8.16 -10.29
C LEU A 213 8.71 6.63 -10.29
N ARG A 214 9.78 5.90 -10.02
CA ARG A 214 9.75 4.43 -10.06
C ARG A 214 8.89 3.84 -8.94
N ALA A 215 8.94 4.43 -7.77
CA ALA A 215 8.06 4.05 -6.66
C ALA A 215 6.60 4.45 -6.96
N TYR A 216 6.39 5.62 -7.57
CA TYR A 216 5.07 6.05 -8.03
C TYR A 216 4.49 5.08 -9.07
N ASP A 217 5.24 4.74 -10.12
CA ASP A 217 4.78 3.83 -11.18
C ASP A 217 4.42 2.44 -10.63
N TYR A 218 5.22 1.93 -9.68
CA TYR A 218 4.92 0.68 -8.98
C TYR A 218 3.60 0.76 -8.21
N LEU A 219 3.42 1.79 -7.37
CA LEU A 219 2.21 1.98 -6.57
C LEU A 219 0.99 2.24 -7.46
N TYR A 220 1.13 3.00 -8.54
CA TYR A 220 0.07 3.22 -9.52
C TYR A 220 -0.36 1.91 -10.18
N SER A 221 0.60 1.09 -10.58
CA SER A 221 0.28 -0.22 -11.16
C SER A 221 -0.36 -1.18 -10.16
N MET A 222 -0.03 -1.08 -8.88
CA MET A 222 -0.73 -1.81 -7.80
C MET A 222 -2.19 -1.37 -7.66
N GLU A 223 -2.48 -0.08 -7.74
CA GLU A 223 -3.85 0.44 -7.67
C GLU A 223 -4.71 -0.09 -8.82
N GLN A 224 -4.10 -0.31 -9.99
CA GLN A 224 -4.79 -0.82 -11.18
C GLN A 224 -4.91 -2.36 -11.23
N MET A 225 -4.31 -3.10 -10.31
CA MET A 225 -4.31 -4.58 -10.33
C MET A 225 -5.71 -5.19 -10.32
N ASP A 226 -6.61 -4.66 -9.50
CA ASP A 226 -7.97 -5.17 -9.36
C ASP A 226 -8.78 -5.02 -10.67
N GLU A 227 -8.47 -4.00 -11.46
CA GLU A 227 -9.14 -3.72 -12.73
C GLU A 227 -8.51 -4.47 -13.91
N THR A 228 -7.19 -4.59 -13.92
CA THR A 228 -6.43 -5.12 -15.07
C THR A 228 -6.07 -6.60 -14.95
N GLY A 229 -6.03 -7.14 -13.72
CA GLY A 229 -5.56 -8.49 -13.43
C GLY A 229 -4.08 -8.70 -13.73
N THR A 230 -3.29 -7.62 -13.92
CA THR A 230 -1.85 -7.68 -14.22
C THR A 230 -1.03 -7.48 -12.95
N ASN A 231 0.17 -8.08 -12.90
CA ASN A 231 1.11 -7.83 -11.81
C ASN A 231 1.60 -6.37 -11.84
N PRO A 232 2.01 -5.81 -10.67
CA PRO A 232 2.63 -4.49 -10.63
C PRO A 232 3.87 -4.41 -11.50
N LEU A 233 4.22 -3.20 -11.95
CA LEU A 233 5.42 -2.93 -12.71
C LEU A 233 6.67 -3.32 -11.93
N ASP A 234 7.67 -3.88 -12.63
CA ASP A 234 8.92 -4.28 -11.99
C ASP A 234 9.70 -3.04 -11.49
N ASN A 235 9.97 -3.00 -10.20
CA ASN A 235 10.82 -1.99 -9.58
C ASN A 235 12.25 -2.50 -9.34
N PHE A 236 12.47 -3.83 -9.43
CA PHE A 236 13.76 -4.49 -9.28
C PHE A 236 14.25 -5.11 -10.57
N SER A 237 15.58 -5.13 -10.76
CA SER A 237 16.24 -6.07 -11.65
C SER A 237 16.48 -7.39 -10.92
N GLY A 238 16.47 -8.53 -11.64
CA GLY A 238 16.66 -9.86 -11.08
C GLY A 238 15.36 -10.65 -10.86
N GLY A 239 14.19 -10.04 -11.10
CA GLY A 239 12.91 -10.74 -11.20
C GLY A 239 12.19 -11.02 -9.88
N CYS A 240 12.56 -10.38 -8.76
CA CYS A 240 11.72 -10.40 -7.55
C CYS A 240 10.52 -9.44 -7.71
N LEU A 241 9.53 -9.61 -6.84
CA LEU A 241 8.41 -8.69 -6.66
C LEU A 241 8.75 -7.65 -5.59
N GLY A 242 7.92 -6.61 -5.49
CA GLY A 242 8.04 -5.55 -4.51
C GLY A 242 8.69 -4.29 -5.05
N TYR A 243 9.04 -3.36 -4.16
CA TYR A 243 9.64 -2.09 -4.57
C TYR A 243 10.62 -1.56 -3.51
N PHE A 244 11.52 -0.69 -3.97
CA PHE A 244 12.42 0.09 -3.14
C PHE A 244 12.13 1.57 -3.31
N SER A 245 12.03 2.30 -2.20
CA SER A 245 11.78 3.74 -2.17
C SER A 245 12.74 4.46 -1.23
N ALA A 246 13.49 5.41 -1.77
CA ALA A 246 14.17 6.43 -0.99
C ALA A 246 13.23 7.64 -0.90
N HIS A 247 12.78 7.98 0.31
CA HIS A 247 11.76 9.01 0.47
C HIS A 247 11.93 9.86 1.72
N SER A 248 11.56 11.13 1.61
CA SER A 248 11.31 11.96 2.78
C SER A 248 9.93 11.61 3.34
N GLU A 249 9.83 11.47 4.66
CA GLU A 249 8.59 11.13 5.35
C GLU A 249 8.30 12.17 6.43
N TYR A 250 7.05 12.62 6.48
CA TYR A 250 6.46 13.39 7.57
C TYR A 250 5.17 12.71 8.04
N ALA A 251 5.03 12.55 9.34
CA ALA A 251 3.86 11.94 9.94
C ALA A 251 3.33 12.79 11.08
N PHE A 252 2.02 12.87 11.20
CA PHE A 252 1.33 13.53 12.31
C PHE A 252 0.08 12.76 12.70
N GLU A 253 -0.44 13.05 13.89
CA GLU A 253 -1.71 12.52 14.37
C GLU A 253 -2.78 13.61 14.30
N TYR A 254 -3.97 13.22 13.84
CA TYR A 254 -5.19 14.02 13.86
C TYR A 254 -6.20 13.28 14.74
N ILE A 255 -6.78 13.97 15.71
CA ILE A 255 -7.83 13.40 16.55
C ILE A 255 -9.18 13.80 15.94
N TYR A 256 -10.00 12.80 15.62
CA TYR A 256 -11.31 13.05 15.06
C TYR A 256 -12.27 13.58 16.11
N HIS A 257 -12.89 14.73 15.80
CA HIS A 257 -13.99 15.31 16.57
C HIS A 257 -15.17 15.62 15.65
N LYS A 258 -16.31 15.04 15.91
CA LYS A 258 -17.52 15.23 15.09
C LYS A 258 -17.94 16.71 15.00
N ALA A 259 -17.67 17.47 16.05
CA ALA A 259 -17.97 18.91 16.10
C ALA A 259 -17.05 19.78 15.22
N GLU A 260 -15.92 19.22 14.76
CA GLU A 260 -14.92 19.92 13.93
C GLU A 260 -15.07 19.61 12.44
N ILE A 261 -16.10 18.85 12.04
CA ILE A 261 -16.38 18.58 10.63
C ILE A 261 -16.78 19.87 9.95
N GLU A 262 -16.03 20.25 8.92
CA GLU A 262 -16.32 21.42 8.10
C GLU A 262 -17.26 21.06 6.94
N ASP A 263 -18.33 21.85 6.73
CA ASP A 263 -19.19 21.68 5.56
C ASP A 263 -18.54 22.38 4.35
N GLU A 264 -18.29 21.63 3.28
CA GLU A 264 -17.81 22.14 1.98
C GLU A 264 -18.91 21.97 0.92
N GLU A 265 -19.18 23.05 0.16
CA GLU A 265 -20.14 23.05 -0.95
C GLU A 265 -19.69 22.22 -2.16
#